data_f82d7a4fa17fe477325c5127f2201748
#
_entry.id   f82d7a4fa17fe477325c5127f2201748
#
_cell.length_a   1.000
_cell.length_b   1.000
_cell.length_c   1.000
_cell.angle_alpha   90.00
_cell.angle_beta   90.00
_cell.angle_gamma   90.00
#
_symmetry.space_group_name_H-M   'P 1'
#
loop_
_entity.id
_entity.type
_entity.pdbx_description
1 polymer ?
#
loop_
_entity_poly.entity_id
_entity_poly.type
_entity_poly.pdbx_seq_one_letter_code
_entity_poly.pdbx_strand_id
1 'polypeptide(L)'
;MVDNLPVRTHKHRSLTIEGYSRAAVQSYWRVPELRLGFDLGGAPWSFTGNPTVFITHAHLDHMAALPAFVARRRMMKMEPPTIYLPEQVLEATELLLKIWQRLDRGRMNCKLVPVKPGDSIELSREHLVTVFPTKHTVPSVGYLVWERRKKLRPEFVGMTQDQIRDIRLSGKEVSWEVRTPLLGDRKSVV
;
A
#
# COMPACT_ATOMS: atom_id res chain seq x y z
N MET A 1 15.00 23.20 -2.39
CA MET A 1 14.93 22.79 -0.97
C MET A 1 15.33 21.33 -0.92
N VAL A 2 16.46 21.00 -0.35
CA VAL A 2 16.92 19.61 -0.25
C VAL A 2 16.05 18.93 0.79
N ASP A 3 15.44 17.79 0.43
CA ASP A 3 14.67 16.98 1.35
C ASP A 3 15.62 16.32 2.35
N ASN A 4 15.65 16.84 3.58
CA ASN A 4 16.57 16.38 4.62
C ASN A 4 16.10 15.10 5.34
N LEU A 5 14.96 14.53 4.91
CA LEU A 5 14.51 13.26 5.47
C LEU A 5 15.39 12.11 4.95
N PRO A 6 15.87 11.24 5.83
CA PRO A 6 16.72 10.13 5.42
C PRO A 6 15.95 9.15 4.53
N VAL A 7 16.52 8.77 3.40
CA VAL A 7 15.98 7.72 2.52
C VAL A 7 17.07 6.70 2.25
N ARG A 8 16.81 5.45 2.61
CA ARG A 8 17.63 4.30 2.23
C ARG A 8 16.96 3.60 1.07
N THR A 9 17.76 3.08 0.16
CA THR A 9 17.29 2.36 -1.02
C THR A 9 17.80 0.93 -0.97
N HIS A 10 16.89 -0.02 -1.17
CA HIS A 10 17.19 -1.43 -1.30
C HIS A 10 16.53 -1.97 -2.56
N LYS A 11 17.28 -2.73 -3.36
CA LYS A 11 16.75 -3.39 -4.56
C LYS A 11 16.58 -4.88 -4.32
N HIS A 12 15.41 -5.38 -4.65
CA HIS A 12 15.13 -6.81 -4.63
C HIS A 12 14.39 -7.21 -5.91
N ARG A 13 15.03 -8.03 -6.75
CA ARG A 13 14.52 -8.40 -8.09
C ARG A 13 14.21 -7.12 -8.91
N SER A 14 12.97 -6.97 -9.38
CA SER A 14 12.49 -5.82 -10.15
C SER A 14 11.96 -4.67 -9.28
N LEU A 15 11.98 -4.80 -7.96
CA LEU A 15 11.45 -3.81 -7.04
C LEU A 15 12.55 -3.00 -6.37
N THR A 16 12.29 -1.72 -6.24
CA THR A 16 13.07 -0.78 -5.43
C THR A 16 12.26 -0.44 -4.18
N ILE A 17 12.86 -0.64 -3.01
CA ILE A 17 12.25 -0.30 -1.72
C ILE A 17 13.01 0.89 -1.19
N GLU A 18 12.33 2.03 -1.06
CA GLU A 18 12.91 3.27 -0.59
C GLU A 18 12.21 3.74 0.68
N GLY A 19 12.98 4.16 1.67
CA GLY A 19 12.40 4.67 2.89
C GLY A 19 13.35 4.67 4.06
N TYR A 20 12.77 4.80 5.24
CA TYR A 20 13.51 4.85 6.49
C TYR A 20 12.60 4.38 7.62
N SER A 21 13.19 3.68 8.58
CA SER A 21 12.50 3.33 9.82
C SER A 21 13.46 3.45 10.99
N ARG A 22 13.05 4.21 11.99
CA ARG A 22 13.65 4.30 13.30
C ARG A 22 12.57 4.43 14.34
N ALA A 23 12.45 3.42 15.21
CA ALA A 23 11.42 3.37 16.24
C ALA A 23 11.36 4.67 17.06
N ALA A 24 10.15 5.10 17.38
CA ALA A 24 9.82 6.34 18.09
C ALA A 24 10.27 7.65 17.38
N VAL A 25 10.86 7.57 16.19
CA VAL A 25 11.30 8.74 15.41
C VAL A 25 10.45 8.90 14.17
N GLN A 26 10.57 7.99 13.22
CA GLN A 26 9.78 8.00 11.99
C GLN A 26 9.93 6.69 11.20
N SER A 27 8.85 6.27 10.55
CA SER A 27 8.82 5.13 9.62
C SER A 27 8.00 5.49 8.40
N TYR A 28 8.56 5.28 7.22
CA TYR A 28 7.90 5.48 5.93
C TYR A 28 8.66 4.73 4.84
N TRP A 29 7.93 4.04 3.97
CA TRP A 29 8.48 3.28 2.87
C TRP A 29 7.67 3.49 1.59
N ARG A 30 8.31 3.34 0.44
CA ARG A 30 7.61 3.27 -0.85
C ARG A 30 8.20 2.21 -1.75
N VAL A 31 7.39 1.74 -2.67
CA VAL A 31 7.79 0.89 -3.79
C VAL A 31 7.37 1.60 -5.07
N PRO A 32 8.29 2.34 -5.73
CA PRO A 32 7.96 3.18 -6.88
C PRO A 32 7.28 2.44 -8.02
N GLU A 33 7.76 1.23 -8.34
CA GLU A 33 7.24 0.40 -9.43
C GLU A 33 5.77 0.01 -9.21
N LEU A 34 5.36 -0.16 -7.96
CA LEU A 34 3.99 -0.48 -7.58
C LEU A 34 3.18 0.77 -7.22
N ARG A 35 3.82 1.94 -7.15
CA ARG A 35 3.24 3.21 -6.72
C ARG A 35 2.58 3.13 -5.33
N LEU A 36 3.17 2.34 -4.44
CA LEU A 36 2.70 2.12 -3.08
C LEU A 36 3.58 2.81 -2.06
N GLY A 37 2.97 3.28 -0.98
CA GLY A 37 3.63 3.71 0.24
C GLY A 37 3.17 2.87 1.43
N PHE A 38 4.05 2.77 2.43
CA PHE A 38 3.76 2.14 3.72
C PHE A 38 4.19 3.08 4.82
N ASP A 39 3.27 3.39 5.71
CA ASP A 39 3.38 4.34 6.79
C ASP A 39 3.74 5.78 6.35
N LEU A 40 3.43 6.73 7.20
CA LEU A 40 3.62 8.17 7.02
C LEU A 40 4.13 8.82 8.32
N GLY A 41 5.10 8.19 8.99
CA GLY A 41 5.82 8.83 10.09
C GLY A 41 6.72 9.96 9.62
N GLY A 42 7.11 9.94 8.35
CA GLY A 42 7.70 11.01 7.57
C GLY A 42 7.13 11.03 6.18
N ALA A 43 7.26 12.14 5.46
CA ALA A 43 6.81 12.25 4.09
C ALA A 43 7.86 13.00 3.24
N PRO A 44 8.93 12.33 2.78
CA PRO A 44 9.87 12.93 1.84
C PRO A 44 9.15 13.49 0.62
N TRP A 45 9.66 14.57 0.04
CA TRP A 45 9.03 15.20 -1.12
C TRP A 45 8.80 14.23 -2.27
N SER A 46 9.79 13.37 -2.52
CA SER A 46 9.74 12.34 -3.54
C SER A 46 8.63 11.30 -3.34
N PHE A 47 8.10 11.15 -2.11
CA PHE A 47 7.01 10.21 -1.79
C PHE A 47 5.62 10.79 -2.08
N THR A 48 5.52 12.10 -2.29
CA THR A 48 4.23 12.78 -2.55
C THR A 48 3.49 12.18 -3.76
N GLY A 49 4.21 11.61 -4.72
CA GLY A 49 3.64 10.97 -5.92
C GLY A 49 2.91 9.65 -5.68
N ASN A 50 3.01 9.03 -4.51
CA ASN A 50 2.35 7.75 -4.23
C ASN A 50 0.83 7.95 -4.08
N PRO A 51 -0.01 7.34 -4.96
CA PRO A 51 -1.46 7.50 -4.87
C PRO A 51 -2.09 6.62 -3.79
N THR A 52 -1.39 5.59 -3.34
CA THR A 52 -1.88 4.59 -2.40
C THR A 52 -0.89 4.41 -1.25
N VAL A 53 -1.39 4.49 -0.03
CA VAL A 53 -0.58 4.30 1.19
C VAL A 53 -1.31 3.34 2.13
N PHE A 54 -0.54 2.46 2.73
CA PHE A 54 -0.97 1.49 3.74
C PHE A 54 -0.38 1.89 5.10
N ILE A 55 -1.23 2.16 6.08
CA ILE A 55 -0.83 2.50 7.45
C ILE A 55 -0.93 1.25 8.32
N THR A 56 0.18 0.83 8.91
CA THR A 56 0.22 -0.36 9.76
C THR A 56 -0.46 -0.12 11.10
N HIS A 57 -0.28 1.05 11.70
CA HIS A 57 -0.87 1.46 12.98
C HIS A 57 -0.71 2.98 13.20
N ALA A 58 -1.36 3.53 14.22
CA ALA A 58 -1.48 4.97 14.42
C ALA A 58 -0.47 5.59 15.43
N HIS A 59 0.67 4.96 15.69
CA HIS A 59 1.73 5.65 16.41
C HIS A 59 2.26 6.84 15.61
N LEU A 60 2.72 7.89 16.30
CA LEU A 60 3.17 9.12 15.66
C LEU A 60 4.32 8.89 14.66
N ASP A 61 5.24 8.02 15.00
CA ASP A 61 6.37 7.63 14.14
C ASP A 61 5.96 6.84 12.88
N HIS A 62 4.67 6.51 12.73
CA HIS A 62 4.09 5.86 11.56
C HIS A 62 3.02 6.68 10.85
N MET A 63 2.47 7.74 11.48
CA MET A 63 1.33 8.46 10.90
C MET A 63 1.40 9.99 11.02
N ALA A 64 2.36 10.56 11.76
CA ALA A 64 2.40 12.01 12.03
C ALA A 64 2.46 12.88 10.78
N ALA A 65 3.04 12.41 9.68
CA ALA A 65 3.15 13.17 8.43
C ALA A 65 1.92 13.05 7.51
N LEU A 66 0.88 12.32 7.87
CA LEU A 66 -0.34 12.16 7.07
C LEU A 66 -0.95 13.50 6.64
N PRO A 67 -1.20 14.48 7.52
CA PRO A 67 -1.78 15.77 7.11
C PRO A 67 -0.88 16.52 6.12
N ALA A 68 0.44 16.52 6.35
CA ALA A 68 1.41 17.16 5.46
C ALA A 68 1.46 16.49 4.07
N PHE A 69 1.39 15.17 4.02
CA PHE A 69 1.31 14.40 2.78
C PHE A 69 0.07 14.78 1.96
N VAL A 70 -1.11 14.81 2.60
CA VAL A 70 -2.38 15.18 1.95
C VAL A 70 -2.36 16.62 1.47
N ALA A 71 -1.89 17.56 2.31
CA ALA A 71 -1.79 18.98 1.97
C ALA A 71 -0.85 19.25 0.79
N ARG A 72 0.31 18.56 0.72
CA ARG A 72 1.22 18.65 -0.44
C ARG A 72 0.57 18.18 -1.74
N ARG A 73 -0.12 17.04 -1.73
CA ARG A 73 -0.83 16.55 -2.92
C ARG A 73 -1.86 17.54 -3.41
N ARG A 74 -2.61 18.16 -2.48
CA ARG A 74 -3.54 19.27 -2.80
C ARG A 74 -2.81 20.43 -3.45
N MET A 75 -1.71 20.91 -2.85
CA MET A 75 -0.90 22.01 -3.39
C MET A 75 -0.41 21.72 -4.83
N MET A 76 -0.02 20.49 -5.08
CA MET A 76 0.46 20.04 -6.39
C MET A 76 -0.68 19.68 -7.36
N LYS A 77 -1.94 19.91 -6.98
CA LYS A 77 -3.14 19.57 -7.79
C LYS A 77 -3.19 18.09 -8.21
N MET A 78 -2.65 17.21 -7.37
CA MET A 78 -2.71 15.77 -7.57
C MET A 78 -4.05 15.21 -7.12
N GLU A 79 -4.44 14.07 -7.69
CA GLU A 79 -5.61 13.33 -7.22
C GLU A 79 -5.50 12.97 -5.74
N PRO A 80 -6.62 13.01 -4.99
CA PRO A 80 -6.65 12.59 -3.60
C PRO A 80 -6.07 11.18 -3.42
N PRO A 81 -5.20 10.94 -2.43
CA PRO A 81 -4.64 9.61 -2.22
C PRO A 81 -5.68 8.68 -1.57
N THR A 82 -5.53 7.38 -1.80
CA THR A 82 -6.22 6.34 -1.03
C THR A 82 -5.30 5.87 0.09
N ILE A 83 -5.81 5.89 1.32
CA ILE A 83 -5.08 5.52 2.53
C ILE A 83 -5.81 4.42 3.23
N TYR A 84 -5.21 3.25 3.26
CA TYR A 84 -5.70 2.08 3.99
C TYR A 84 -5.15 2.11 5.42
N LEU A 85 -6.00 1.88 6.42
CA LEU A 85 -5.63 1.95 7.83
C LEU A 85 -6.49 0.98 8.66
N PRO A 86 -6.03 0.55 9.85
CA PRO A 86 -6.82 -0.30 10.72
C PRO A 86 -8.18 0.34 11.02
N GLU A 87 -9.26 -0.43 10.93
CA GLU A 87 -10.63 0.07 11.09
C GLU A 87 -10.86 0.82 12.41
N GLN A 88 -10.18 0.40 13.48
CA GLN A 88 -10.33 0.98 14.82
C GLN A 88 -9.81 2.42 14.93
N VAL A 89 -8.96 2.87 13.98
CA VAL A 89 -8.39 4.22 14.02
C VAL A 89 -9.02 5.19 13.01
N LEU A 90 -10.01 4.71 12.24
CA LEU A 90 -10.65 5.49 11.16
C LEU A 90 -11.25 6.80 11.70
N GLU A 91 -12.15 6.70 12.69
CA GLU A 91 -12.88 7.87 13.23
C GLU A 91 -11.92 8.93 13.78
N ALA A 92 -10.91 8.52 14.56
CA ALA A 92 -9.90 9.43 15.08
C ALA A 92 -9.07 10.10 13.96
N THR A 93 -8.77 9.36 12.88
CA THR A 93 -8.04 9.88 11.72
C THR A 93 -8.89 10.91 10.96
N GLU A 94 -10.17 10.65 10.76
CA GLU A 94 -11.10 11.60 10.14
C GLU A 94 -11.18 12.89 10.97
N LEU A 95 -11.30 12.77 12.28
CA LEU A 95 -11.33 13.94 13.19
C LEU A 95 -10.02 14.72 13.12
N LEU A 96 -8.87 14.04 13.14
CA LEU A 96 -7.55 14.68 12.99
C LEU A 96 -7.47 15.50 11.70
N LEU A 97 -7.89 14.95 10.58
CA LEU A 97 -7.89 15.65 9.29
C LEU A 97 -8.86 16.84 9.27
N LYS A 98 -10.03 16.72 9.92
CA LYS A 98 -10.97 17.84 10.09
C LYS A 98 -10.36 18.98 10.92
N ILE A 99 -9.61 18.65 11.97
CA ILE A 99 -8.91 19.66 12.80
C ILE A 99 -7.83 20.35 11.95
N TRP A 100 -7.00 19.60 11.24
CA TRP A 100 -5.97 20.16 10.36
C TRP A 100 -6.58 21.00 9.22
N GLN A 101 -7.72 20.61 8.68
CA GLN A 101 -8.42 21.40 7.67
C GLN A 101 -8.79 22.80 8.21
N ARG A 102 -9.17 22.91 9.48
CA ARG A 102 -9.47 24.20 10.12
C ARG A 102 -8.20 25.02 10.35
N LEU A 103 -7.12 24.40 10.82
CA LEU A 103 -5.83 25.05 11.11
C LEU A 103 -5.15 25.53 9.82
N ASP A 104 -5.06 24.68 8.82
CA ASP A 104 -4.39 24.94 7.53
C ASP A 104 -5.29 25.74 6.55
N ARG A 105 -6.58 25.92 6.87
CA ARG A 105 -7.60 26.57 6.01
C ARG A 105 -7.66 25.96 4.61
N GLY A 106 -7.30 24.69 4.48
CA GLY A 106 -7.23 23.98 3.23
C GLY A 106 -7.84 22.59 3.31
N ARG A 107 -8.47 22.13 2.22
CA ARG A 107 -9.11 20.81 2.18
C ARG A 107 -8.08 19.70 2.40
N MET A 108 -8.39 18.72 3.25
CA MET A 108 -7.60 17.53 3.50
C MET A 108 -8.23 16.33 2.76
N ASN A 109 -8.33 16.45 1.42
CA ASN A 109 -8.99 15.45 0.59
C ASN A 109 -8.11 14.20 0.47
N CYS A 110 -8.57 13.10 1.04
CA CYS A 110 -8.06 11.75 0.82
C CYS A 110 -9.20 10.74 1.00
N LYS A 111 -9.04 9.57 0.44
CA LYS A 111 -9.97 8.45 0.65
C LYS A 111 -9.39 7.58 1.76
N LEU A 112 -9.97 7.65 2.97
CA LEU A 112 -9.66 6.73 4.05
C LEU A 112 -10.45 5.43 3.84
N VAL A 113 -9.76 4.30 3.88
CA VAL A 113 -10.37 2.97 3.69
C VAL A 113 -9.99 2.12 4.90
N PRO A 114 -10.97 1.81 5.78
CA PRO A 114 -10.71 0.94 6.92
C PRO A 114 -10.44 -0.48 6.44
N VAL A 115 -9.49 -1.15 7.11
CA VAL A 115 -9.15 -2.55 6.84
C VAL A 115 -9.01 -3.34 8.14
N LYS A 116 -9.22 -4.66 8.03
CA LYS A 116 -9.06 -5.62 9.12
C LYS A 116 -8.37 -6.90 8.61
N PRO A 117 -7.81 -7.72 9.51
CA PRO A 117 -7.24 -9.00 9.14
C PRO A 117 -8.21 -9.87 8.34
N GLY A 118 -7.73 -10.45 7.25
CA GLY A 118 -8.52 -11.24 6.30
C GLY A 118 -8.98 -10.48 5.07
N ASP A 119 -8.91 -9.15 5.08
CA ASP A 119 -9.27 -8.35 3.90
C ASP A 119 -8.28 -8.55 2.76
N SER A 120 -8.80 -8.42 1.54
CA SER A 120 -8.04 -8.48 0.29
C SER A 120 -8.35 -7.25 -0.55
N ILE A 121 -7.31 -6.56 -1.00
CA ILE A 121 -7.38 -5.29 -1.72
C ILE A 121 -6.81 -5.49 -3.12
N GLU A 122 -7.64 -5.35 -4.12
CA GLU A 122 -7.25 -5.39 -5.52
C GLU A 122 -6.54 -4.08 -5.89
N LEU A 123 -5.25 -4.14 -6.22
CA LEU A 123 -4.50 -2.99 -6.72
C LEU A 123 -4.54 -2.91 -8.25
N SER A 124 -4.42 -4.06 -8.89
CA SER A 124 -4.44 -4.22 -10.34
C SER A 124 -4.79 -5.66 -10.72
N ARG A 125 -4.83 -5.93 -12.03
CA ARG A 125 -4.97 -7.32 -12.52
C ARG A 125 -3.84 -8.25 -12.02
N GLU A 126 -2.66 -7.70 -11.77
CA GLU A 126 -1.43 -8.45 -11.43
C GLU A 126 -1.08 -8.36 -9.94
N HIS A 127 -1.65 -7.41 -9.20
CA HIS A 127 -1.27 -7.18 -7.81
C HIS A 127 -2.47 -7.17 -6.88
N LEU A 128 -2.31 -7.86 -5.76
CA LEU A 128 -3.25 -7.98 -4.66
C LEU A 128 -2.53 -7.71 -3.34
N VAL A 129 -3.19 -7.06 -2.40
CA VAL A 129 -2.71 -6.94 -1.01
C VAL A 129 -3.64 -7.70 -0.10
N THR A 130 -3.09 -8.54 0.77
CA THR A 130 -3.83 -9.15 1.87
C THR A 130 -3.42 -8.55 3.20
N VAL A 131 -4.40 -8.40 4.08
CA VAL A 131 -4.23 -7.84 5.43
C VAL A 131 -4.14 -8.99 6.43
N PHE A 132 -3.12 -8.98 7.30
CA PHE A 132 -2.94 -10.01 8.32
C PHE A 132 -2.79 -9.40 9.72
N PRO A 133 -3.14 -10.16 10.78
CA PRO A 133 -3.07 -9.66 12.14
C PRO A 133 -1.62 -9.48 12.59
N THR A 134 -1.39 -8.43 13.38
CA THR A 134 -0.13 -8.20 14.10
C THR A 134 -0.43 -7.96 15.57
N LYS A 135 0.56 -8.20 16.43
CA LYS A 135 0.44 -7.93 17.86
C LYS A 135 1.21 -6.66 18.21
N HIS A 136 0.53 -5.67 18.77
CA HIS A 136 1.13 -4.41 19.18
C HIS A 136 0.34 -3.78 20.32
N THR A 137 0.84 -2.69 20.91
CA THR A 137 0.19 -1.94 22.01
C THR A 137 -1.05 -1.14 21.55
N VAL A 138 -1.14 -0.85 20.26
CA VAL A 138 -2.29 -0.20 19.62
C VAL A 138 -2.83 -1.08 18.49
N PRO A 139 -4.07 -0.86 18.02
CA PRO A 139 -4.60 -1.59 16.89
C PRO A 139 -3.64 -1.53 15.69
N SER A 140 -3.27 -2.71 15.18
CA SER A 140 -2.27 -2.83 14.13
C SER A 140 -2.57 -3.97 13.16
N VAL A 141 -2.14 -3.81 11.92
CA VAL A 141 -2.22 -4.81 10.86
C VAL A 141 -0.91 -4.88 10.09
N GLY A 142 -0.67 -5.99 9.42
CA GLY A 142 0.38 -6.14 8.43
C GLY A 142 -0.21 -6.30 7.04
N TYR A 143 0.59 -6.00 6.03
CA TYR A 143 0.21 -6.06 4.62
C TYR A 143 1.15 -6.97 3.86
N LEU A 144 0.61 -7.82 3.00
CA LEU A 144 1.38 -8.68 2.11
C LEU A 144 0.93 -8.44 0.68
N VAL A 145 1.86 -7.96 -0.14
CA VAL A 145 1.64 -7.70 -1.56
C VAL A 145 1.96 -8.97 -2.33
N TRP A 146 1.03 -9.38 -3.18
CA TRP A 146 1.13 -10.56 -4.03
C TRP A 146 1.18 -10.15 -5.49
N GLU A 147 2.02 -10.83 -6.25
CA GLU A 147 1.91 -10.90 -7.71
C GLU A 147 1.00 -12.05 -8.10
N ARG A 148 0.03 -11.77 -8.95
CA ARG A 148 -0.89 -12.76 -9.52
C ARG A 148 -0.56 -12.99 -10.98
N ARG A 149 -0.43 -14.23 -11.36
CA ARG A 149 -0.23 -14.62 -12.76
C ARG A 149 -1.20 -15.73 -13.12
N LYS A 150 -1.80 -15.66 -14.29
CA LYS A 150 -2.51 -16.77 -14.86
C LYS A 150 -1.51 -17.72 -15.53
N LYS A 151 -1.45 -18.95 -15.07
CA LYS A 151 -0.68 -20.03 -15.69
C LYS A 151 -1.62 -21.00 -16.38
N LEU A 152 -1.19 -21.52 -17.52
CA LEU A 152 -1.90 -22.60 -18.22
C LEU A 152 -1.97 -23.82 -17.28
N ARG A 153 -3.11 -24.51 -17.26
CA ARG A 153 -3.25 -25.74 -16.48
C ARG A 153 -2.35 -26.84 -17.07
N PRO A 154 -1.77 -27.70 -16.23
CA PRO A 154 -0.82 -28.73 -16.69
C PRO A 154 -1.34 -29.61 -17.83
N GLU A 155 -2.65 -29.91 -17.82
CA GLU A 155 -3.31 -30.73 -18.81
C GLU A 155 -3.33 -30.13 -20.22
N PHE A 156 -3.08 -28.81 -20.35
CA PHE A 156 -3.05 -28.10 -21.62
C PHE A 156 -1.64 -27.72 -22.06
N VAL A 157 -0.63 -28.07 -21.27
CA VAL A 157 0.77 -27.79 -21.62
C VAL A 157 1.18 -28.68 -22.83
N GLY A 158 1.69 -28.02 -23.86
CA GLY A 158 2.05 -28.67 -25.13
C GLY A 158 0.98 -28.59 -26.21
N MET A 159 -0.22 -28.09 -25.91
CA MET A 159 -1.23 -27.82 -26.94
C MET A 159 -0.90 -26.54 -27.73
N THR A 160 -1.37 -26.47 -28.97
CA THR A 160 -1.24 -25.29 -29.83
C THR A 160 -2.14 -24.17 -29.33
N GLN A 161 -1.84 -22.92 -29.73
CA GLN A 161 -2.67 -21.77 -29.37
C GLN A 161 -4.12 -21.89 -29.83
N ASP A 162 -4.32 -22.49 -31.04
CA ASP A 162 -5.68 -22.71 -31.58
C ASP A 162 -6.45 -23.73 -30.77
N GLN A 163 -5.84 -24.83 -30.38
CA GLN A 163 -6.47 -25.82 -29.49
C GLN A 163 -6.87 -25.21 -28.15
N ILE A 164 -5.98 -24.41 -27.55
CA ILE A 164 -6.27 -23.74 -26.27
C ILE A 164 -7.41 -22.73 -26.45
N ARG A 165 -7.44 -22.01 -27.57
CA ARG A 165 -8.52 -21.07 -27.88
C ARG A 165 -9.86 -21.79 -28.01
N ASP A 166 -9.92 -22.89 -28.72
CA ASP A 166 -11.15 -23.65 -28.95
C ASP A 166 -11.70 -24.24 -27.64
N ILE A 167 -10.80 -24.76 -26.79
CA ILE A 167 -11.15 -25.22 -25.43
C ILE A 167 -11.72 -24.08 -24.58
N ARG A 168 -11.12 -22.88 -24.66
CA ARG A 168 -11.63 -21.71 -23.95
C ARG A 168 -13.01 -21.26 -24.47
N LEU A 169 -13.21 -21.32 -25.78
CA LEU A 169 -14.51 -20.99 -26.40
C LEU A 169 -15.60 -22.00 -26.04
N SER A 170 -15.24 -23.26 -25.74
CA SER A 170 -16.19 -24.24 -25.21
C SER A 170 -16.59 -24.00 -23.73
N GLY A 171 -16.09 -22.92 -23.09
CA GLY A 171 -16.40 -22.57 -21.71
C GLY A 171 -15.51 -23.23 -20.67
N LYS A 172 -14.50 -24.03 -21.09
CA LYS A 172 -13.59 -24.68 -20.16
C LYS A 172 -12.48 -23.72 -19.69
N GLU A 173 -12.22 -23.71 -18.39
CA GLU A 173 -11.17 -22.86 -17.82
C GLU A 173 -9.78 -23.47 -18.07
N VAL A 174 -9.01 -22.85 -18.95
CA VAL A 174 -7.70 -23.34 -19.41
C VAL A 174 -6.52 -22.88 -18.56
N SER A 175 -6.74 -21.91 -17.67
CA SER A 175 -5.70 -21.34 -16.81
C SER A 175 -6.13 -21.27 -15.36
N TRP A 176 -5.18 -21.20 -14.45
CA TRP A 176 -5.40 -21.00 -13.02
C TRP A 176 -4.55 -19.85 -12.48
N GLU A 177 -4.99 -19.24 -11.40
CA GLU A 177 -4.26 -18.15 -10.76
C GLU A 177 -3.16 -18.70 -9.85
N VAL A 178 -1.96 -18.18 -10.02
CA VAL A 178 -0.82 -18.41 -9.13
C VAL A 178 -0.47 -17.11 -8.46
N ARG A 179 -0.35 -17.14 -7.13
CA ARG A 179 0.06 -16.00 -6.32
C ARG A 179 1.47 -16.21 -5.80
N THR A 180 2.32 -15.21 -5.97
CA THR A 180 3.68 -15.19 -5.45
C THR A 180 3.83 -13.99 -4.53
N PRO A 181 4.30 -14.16 -3.27
CA PRO A 181 4.53 -13.03 -2.38
C PRO A 181 5.67 -12.17 -2.93
N LEU A 182 5.44 -10.85 -3.01
CA LEU A 182 6.44 -9.89 -3.46
C LEU A 182 7.06 -9.14 -2.29
N LEU A 183 6.24 -8.65 -1.37
CA LEU A 183 6.65 -7.76 -0.30
C LEU A 183 5.69 -7.91 0.87
N GLY A 184 6.24 -7.97 2.09
CA GLY A 184 5.47 -7.87 3.33
C GLY A 184 5.90 -6.67 4.15
N ASP A 185 4.94 -5.92 4.66
CA ASP A 185 5.16 -4.87 5.64
C ASP A 185 4.39 -5.17 6.93
N ARG A 186 5.08 -5.10 8.05
CA ARG A 186 4.50 -5.34 9.36
C ARG A 186 5.25 -4.61 10.46
N LYS A 187 4.58 -4.27 11.53
CA LYS A 187 5.25 -3.88 12.77
C LYS A 187 6.04 -5.07 13.31
N SER A 188 7.32 -4.87 13.58
CA SER A 188 8.09 -5.86 14.32
C SER A 188 7.56 -5.99 15.75
N VAL A 189 7.40 -7.23 16.22
CA VAL A 189 7.11 -7.49 17.63
C VAL A 189 8.42 -7.30 18.39
N VAL A 190 8.44 -6.34 19.32
CA VAL A 190 9.46 -6.22 20.35
C VAL A 190 8.96 -6.96 21.56
#